data_f3d1f04e628a6a8c53baeb066d503e8b
#
_entry.id   f3d1f04e628a6a8c53baeb066d503e8b
#
_cell.length_a   1.000
_cell.length_b   1.000
_cell.length_c   1.000
_cell.angle_alpha   90.00
_cell.angle_beta   90.00
_cell.angle_gamma   90.00
#
_symmetry.space_group_name_H-M   'P 1'
#
loop_
_entity.id
_entity.type
_entity.pdbx_description
1 polymer ?
#
loop_
_entity_poly.entity_id
_entity_poly.type
_entity_poly.pdbx_seq_one_letter_code
_entity_poly.pdbx_strand_id
1 'polypeptide(L)'
;MSKPQHHEIVVIGAGICGATIANELLCRGKSVCIVDAAHSPATACSSHAYAIAHPHIGRGSPRLLRLTRIAFLLAEARWGKLWDQHGIFQPTKKDRVFDWAEMSNYLQSLDLDESIAKPLDAQEAEKMCGIKQSGVWLPRGASLNLSDASHILLQDHERLTCLWNTKISKLEETNGKWHLLGNSNEAILSADKVVVANAMDSKALLSTIGIRLPLKPVRGQLSIFSIKKDDPWVEKLPRVGISGDGYCLPAQLLEDGSYRWSVGSSFDEGEDDLGPRDGSDAFNREQAQGLVNFFEGDTKSLEKAGDFVGVRCVAGDRLPIIGALTQRPGIFLATALGSRGVLWSALAAKLITAQVLDDDFALLARFGFAADLLAALAPARFFAGALAAPAALASNSKPIFPSGPKAK
;
A
#
# COMPACT_ATOMS: atom_id res chain seq x y z
N MET A 1 -22.58 -10.31 -33.73
CA MET A 1 -21.87 -9.65 -32.62
C MET A 1 -20.56 -9.13 -33.16
N SER A 2 -20.22 -7.86 -32.92
CA SER A 2 -18.92 -7.31 -33.29
C SER A 2 -17.81 -8.06 -32.53
N LYS A 3 -16.63 -8.28 -33.16
CA LYS A 3 -15.49 -8.86 -32.45
C LYS A 3 -15.08 -7.94 -31.29
N PRO A 4 -14.76 -8.49 -30.11
CA PRO A 4 -14.27 -7.68 -28.99
C PRO A 4 -13.01 -6.93 -29.40
N GLN A 5 -12.89 -5.68 -28.94
CA GLN A 5 -11.67 -4.89 -29.20
C GLN A 5 -10.47 -5.58 -28.58
N HIS A 6 -9.41 -5.72 -29.37
CA HIS A 6 -8.17 -6.37 -28.93
C HIS A 6 -7.14 -5.35 -28.44
N HIS A 7 -6.48 -5.65 -27.33
CA HIS A 7 -5.38 -4.89 -26.76
C HIS A 7 -4.19 -5.79 -26.43
N GLU A 8 -2.96 -5.32 -26.59
CA GLU A 8 -1.77 -6.06 -26.18
C GLU A 8 -1.81 -6.32 -24.67
N ILE A 9 -2.12 -5.27 -23.86
CA ILE A 9 -2.13 -5.32 -22.41
C ILE A 9 -3.43 -4.70 -21.88
N VAL A 10 -4.13 -5.45 -21.02
CA VAL A 10 -5.29 -4.95 -20.27
C VAL A 10 -4.99 -4.98 -18.77
N VAL A 11 -5.26 -3.88 -18.08
CA VAL A 11 -5.21 -3.77 -16.63
C VAL A 11 -6.62 -3.69 -16.07
N ILE A 12 -7.00 -4.63 -15.19
CA ILE A 12 -8.32 -4.68 -14.55
C ILE A 12 -8.21 -4.06 -13.16
N GLY A 13 -8.91 -2.94 -12.95
CA GLY A 13 -8.88 -2.14 -11.72
C GLY A 13 -8.02 -0.89 -11.85
N ALA A 14 -8.63 0.27 -11.62
CA ALA A 14 -8.03 1.60 -11.70
C ALA A 14 -7.78 2.25 -10.33
N GLY A 15 -7.64 1.45 -9.28
CA GLY A 15 -7.08 1.91 -8.01
C GLY A 15 -5.59 2.25 -8.14
N ILE A 16 -4.98 2.76 -7.08
CA ILE A 16 -3.57 3.21 -7.08
C ILE A 16 -2.61 2.16 -7.68
N CYS A 17 -2.86 0.87 -7.46
CA CYS A 17 -2.02 -0.19 -7.98
C CYS A 17 -2.11 -0.32 -9.51
N GLY A 18 -3.32 -0.46 -10.03
CA GLY A 18 -3.54 -0.59 -11.47
C GLY A 18 -3.12 0.67 -12.22
N ALA A 19 -3.44 1.86 -11.69
CA ALA A 19 -3.01 3.14 -12.24
C ALA A 19 -1.48 3.25 -12.31
N THR A 20 -0.77 2.85 -11.25
CA THR A 20 0.71 2.89 -11.22
C THR A 20 1.33 1.92 -12.23
N ILE A 21 0.77 0.70 -12.35
CA ILE A 21 1.24 -0.29 -13.32
C ILE A 21 0.97 0.17 -14.75
N ALA A 22 -0.24 0.66 -15.04
CA ALA A 22 -0.58 1.18 -16.36
C ALA A 22 0.37 2.31 -16.77
N ASN A 23 0.59 3.28 -15.89
CA ASN A 23 1.51 4.38 -16.16
C ASN A 23 2.96 3.93 -16.35
N GLU A 24 3.46 2.94 -15.59
CA GLU A 24 4.81 2.40 -15.79
C GLU A 24 4.95 1.73 -17.17
N LEU A 25 3.94 0.98 -17.61
CA LEU A 25 3.90 0.39 -18.95
C LEU A 25 3.86 1.44 -20.06
N LEU A 26 3.07 2.51 -19.88
CA LEU A 26 3.03 3.66 -20.79
C LEU A 26 4.39 4.36 -20.90
N CYS A 27 5.08 4.59 -19.76
CA CYS A 27 6.44 5.13 -19.73
C CYS A 27 7.45 4.24 -20.46
N ARG A 28 7.17 2.93 -20.58
CA ARG A 28 7.97 1.97 -21.36
C ARG A 28 7.49 1.86 -22.81
N GLY A 29 6.66 2.80 -23.28
CA GLY A 29 6.18 2.90 -24.67
C GLY A 29 5.12 1.88 -25.06
N LYS A 30 4.48 1.19 -24.09
CA LYS A 30 3.42 0.24 -24.36
C LYS A 30 2.05 0.90 -24.46
N SER A 31 1.17 0.29 -25.28
CA SER A 31 -0.24 0.64 -25.30
C SER A 31 -0.98 -0.17 -24.22
N VAL A 32 -1.79 0.50 -23.43
CA VAL A 32 -2.50 -0.09 -22.29
C VAL A 32 -3.98 0.25 -22.35
N CYS A 33 -4.83 -0.76 -22.14
CA CYS A 33 -6.23 -0.55 -21.84
C CYS A 33 -6.42 -0.78 -20.32
N ILE A 34 -6.95 0.21 -19.60
CA ILE A 34 -7.37 0.04 -18.22
C ILE A 34 -8.89 0.00 -18.14
N VAL A 35 -9.42 -0.98 -17.40
CA VAL A 35 -10.86 -1.19 -17.25
C VAL A 35 -11.25 -1.21 -15.78
N ASP A 36 -12.30 -0.46 -15.42
CA ASP A 36 -12.82 -0.44 -14.05
C ASP A 36 -14.34 -0.45 -14.03
N ALA A 37 -14.90 -1.13 -13.04
CA ALA A 37 -16.34 -1.17 -12.80
C ALA A 37 -16.93 0.18 -12.37
N ALA A 38 -16.09 1.05 -11.83
CA ALA A 38 -16.46 2.39 -11.40
C ALA A 38 -16.43 3.41 -12.56
N HIS A 39 -17.03 4.57 -12.31
CA HIS A 39 -17.12 5.68 -13.28
C HIS A 39 -15.82 6.47 -13.47
N SER A 40 -14.85 6.28 -12.57
CA SER A 40 -13.56 6.99 -12.57
C SER A 40 -12.51 6.18 -11.80
N PRO A 41 -11.20 6.51 -11.90
CA PRO A 41 -10.21 5.86 -11.07
C PRO A 41 -10.39 6.18 -9.57
N ALA A 42 -9.80 5.35 -8.73
CA ALA A 42 -9.66 5.56 -7.29
C ALA A 42 -10.97 5.74 -6.49
N THR A 43 -12.01 5.00 -6.81
CA THR A 43 -13.33 5.12 -6.14
C THR A 43 -13.51 4.23 -4.90
N ALA A 44 -12.60 3.26 -4.67
CA ALA A 44 -12.62 2.38 -3.49
C ALA A 44 -11.56 2.81 -2.46
N CYS A 45 -10.79 1.89 -1.90
CA CYS A 45 -9.72 2.21 -0.94
C CYS A 45 -8.74 3.29 -1.43
N SER A 46 -8.60 3.47 -2.73
CA SER A 46 -7.74 4.49 -3.33
C SER A 46 -8.39 5.89 -3.38
N SER A 47 -9.64 6.07 -2.95
CA SER A 47 -10.21 7.40 -2.73
C SER A 47 -9.69 8.08 -1.45
N HIS A 48 -8.81 7.40 -0.71
CA HIS A 48 -8.20 7.91 0.50
C HIS A 48 -7.24 9.07 0.21
N ALA A 49 -7.56 10.24 0.75
CA ALA A 49 -6.78 11.46 0.52
C ALA A 49 -5.46 11.52 1.33
N TYR A 50 -5.30 10.71 2.38
CA TYR A 50 -4.20 10.86 3.35
C TYR A 50 -3.57 9.51 3.70
N ALA A 51 -2.96 8.86 2.73
CA ALA A 51 -2.28 7.59 2.95
C ALA A 51 -0.86 7.80 3.46
N ILE A 52 -0.56 7.30 4.64
CA ILE A 52 0.78 7.37 5.24
C ILE A 52 1.77 6.45 4.53
N ALA A 53 3.00 6.91 4.39
CA ALA A 53 4.08 6.19 3.72
C ALA A 53 5.38 6.24 4.50
N HIS A 54 5.81 5.08 4.99
CA HIS A 54 7.10 4.87 5.66
C HIS A 54 7.50 3.39 5.61
N PRO A 55 8.79 3.03 5.73
CA PRO A 55 9.20 1.63 5.84
C PRO A 55 8.64 1.02 7.15
N HIS A 56 8.37 -0.28 7.13
CA HIS A 56 7.95 -0.96 8.35
C HIS A 56 9.14 -1.14 9.30
N ILE A 57 8.99 -0.62 10.51
CA ILE A 57 9.94 -0.81 11.62
C ILE A 57 9.17 -1.45 12.76
N GLY A 58 9.64 -2.58 13.25
CA GLY A 58 8.97 -3.29 14.33
C GLY A 58 8.86 -4.80 14.08
N ARG A 59 7.86 -5.43 14.69
CA ARG A 59 7.66 -6.88 14.55
C ARG A 59 7.22 -7.24 13.13
N GLY A 60 7.92 -8.17 12.51
CA GLY A 60 7.61 -8.68 11.19
C GLY A 60 8.60 -9.75 10.76
N SER A 61 8.30 -10.46 9.68
CA SER A 61 9.28 -11.35 9.08
C SER A 61 10.43 -10.54 8.46
N PRO A 62 11.66 -11.05 8.44
CA PRO A 62 12.78 -10.36 7.77
C PRO A 62 12.46 -9.99 6.32
N ARG A 63 11.67 -10.81 5.62
CA ARG A 63 11.21 -10.52 4.25
C ARG A 63 10.31 -9.29 4.19
N LEU A 64 9.36 -9.16 5.12
CA LEU A 64 8.47 -7.99 5.18
C LEU A 64 9.26 -6.70 5.41
N LEU A 65 10.22 -6.72 6.34
CA LEU A 65 11.07 -5.57 6.66
C LEU A 65 11.89 -5.13 5.43
N ARG A 66 12.59 -6.07 4.78
CA ARG A 66 13.35 -5.80 3.54
C ARG A 66 12.44 -5.29 2.41
N LEU A 67 11.32 -5.94 2.19
CA LEU A 67 10.37 -5.58 1.14
C LEU A 67 9.79 -4.19 1.35
N THR A 68 9.42 -3.82 2.58
CA THR A 68 8.86 -2.48 2.84
C THR A 68 9.90 -1.37 2.71
N ARG A 69 11.17 -1.64 3.05
CA ARG A 69 12.28 -0.71 2.78
C ARG A 69 12.44 -0.47 1.28
N ILE A 70 12.54 -1.54 0.50
CA ILE A 70 12.70 -1.44 -0.97
C ILE A 70 11.49 -0.70 -1.58
N ALA A 71 10.29 -1.09 -1.20
CA ALA A 71 9.06 -0.48 -1.67
C ALA A 71 8.96 1.01 -1.29
N PHE A 72 9.46 1.40 -0.11
CA PHE A 72 9.52 2.79 0.33
C PHE A 72 10.45 3.63 -0.56
N LEU A 73 11.67 3.15 -0.83
CA LEU A 73 12.63 3.85 -1.69
C LEU A 73 12.09 3.99 -3.13
N LEU A 74 11.43 2.98 -3.63
CA LEU A 74 10.77 3.03 -4.95
C LEU A 74 9.59 3.99 -4.96
N ALA A 75 8.80 4.03 -3.90
CA ALA A 75 7.64 4.91 -3.77
C ALA A 75 8.06 6.38 -3.72
N GLU A 76 9.04 6.72 -2.89
CA GLU A 76 9.59 8.07 -2.81
C GLU A 76 10.10 8.56 -4.18
N ALA A 77 10.88 7.74 -4.87
CA ALA A 77 11.36 8.06 -6.22
C ALA A 77 10.23 8.19 -7.24
N ARG A 78 9.17 7.41 -7.09
CA ARG A 78 8.02 7.38 -8.00
C ARG A 78 7.12 8.59 -7.85
N TRP A 79 6.77 8.95 -6.62
CA TRP A 79 5.74 9.93 -6.35
C TRP A 79 6.23 11.38 -6.48
N GLY A 80 7.53 11.63 -6.34
CA GLY A 80 8.13 12.94 -6.61
C GLY A 80 7.40 14.10 -5.91
N LYS A 81 6.81 15.00 -6.68
CA LYS A 81 6.07 16.16 -6.15
C LYS A 81 4.76 15.81 -5.41
N LEU A 82 4.23 14.60 -5.61
CA LEU A 82 3.05 14.12 -4.90
C LEU A 82 3.39 13.55 -3.53
N TRP A 83 4.69 13.38 -3.24
CA TRP A 83 5.22 12.91 -1.96
C TRP A 83 5.23 14.06 -0.96
N ASP A 84 4.18 14.18 -0.17
CA ASP A 84 4.08 15.20 0.87
C ASP A 84 4.92 14.80 2.08
N GLN A 85 6.21 15.17 2.02
CA GLN A 85 7.21 14.81 3.01
C GLN A 85 7.13 15.74 4.23
N HIS A 86 6.60 15.23 5.32
CA HIS A 86 6.52 15.94 6.61
C HIS A 86 7.26 15.20 7.73
N GLY A 87 7.89 14.08 7.40
CA GLY A 87 8.48 13.17 8.37
C GLY A 87 7.43 12.39 9.17
N ILE A 88 7.86 11.25 9.71
CA ILE A 88 6.99 10.41 10.54
C ILE A 88 7.73 10.04 11.80
N PHE A 89 7.10 10.21 12.94
CA PHE A 89 7.60 9.76 14.23
C PHE A 89 6.86 8.51 14.67
N GLN A 90 7.61 7.49 15.07
CA GLN A 90 7.09 6.27 15.64
C GLN A 90 7.49 6.19 17.11
N PRO A 91 6.58 6.52 18.05
CA PRO A 91 6.90 6.51 19.46
C PRO A 91 7.16 5.09 19.97
N THR A 92 8.08 4.96 20.93
CA THR A 92 8.31 3.71 21.66
C THR A 92 7.07 3.39 22.50
N LYS A 93 6.66 2.12 22.54
CA LYS A 93 5.53 1.69 23.40
C LYS A 93 5.86 1.95 24.86
N LYS A 94 4.86 2.39 25.64
CA LYS A 94 5.01 2.80 27.05
C LYS A 94 5.58 1.70 27.96
N ASP A 95 5.35 0.44 27.62
CA ASP A 95 5.82 -0.73 28.35
C ASP A 95 7.26 -1.14 28.01
N ARG A 96 7.95 -0.38 27.16
CA ARG A 96 9.31 -0.65 26.74
C ARG A 96 10.28 0.44 27.18
N VAL A 97 11.41 0.01 27.70
CA VAL A 97 12.57 0.88 27.90
C VAL A 97 13.18 1.17 26.53
N PHE A 98 13.39 2.44 26.24
CA PHE A 98 14.08 2.86 25.03
C PHE A 98 15.60 2.81 25.30
N ASP A 99 16.32 1.99 24.52
CA ASP A 99 17.77 1.98 24.46
C ASP A 99 18.20 2.50 23.09
N TRP A 100 18.92 3.62 23.09
CA TRP A 100 19.36 4.28 21.86
C TRP A 100 20.30 3.41 21.04
N ALA A 101 21.27 2.74 21.71
CA ALA A 101 22.27 1.91 21.04
C ALA A 101 21.62 0.64 20.45
N GLU A 102 20.73 -0.01 21.20
CA GLU A 102 19.99 -1.18 20.71
C GLU A 102 19.14 -0.79 19.49
N MET A 103 18.43 0.32 19.57
CA MET A 103 17.59 0.79 18.45
C MET A 103 18.43 1.16 17.23
N SER A 104 19.56 1.85 17.41
CA SER A 104 20.49 2.19 16.33
C SER A 104 21.03 0.95 15.63
N ASN A 105 21.49 -0.04 16.40
CA ASN A 105 21.96 -1.32 15.85
C ASN A 105 20.84 -2.07 15.12
N TYR A 106 19.62 -2.03 15.64
CA TYR A 106 18.45 -2.63 14.98
C TYR A 106 18.15 -1.98 13.63
N LEU A 107 18.13 -0.65 13.56
CA LEU A 107 17.89 0.08 12.31
C LEU A 107 18.97 -0.22 11.26
N GLN A 108 20.25 -0.24 11.68
CA GLN A 108 21.36 -0.62 10.81
C GLN A 108 21.21 -2.06 10.28
N SER A 109 20.75 -2.99 11.11
CA SER A 109 20.49 -4.38 10.68
C SER A 109 19.42 -4.51 9.61
N LEU A 110 18.58 -3.47 9.45
CA LEU A 110 17.54 -3.36 8.41
C LEU A 110 18.01 -2.57 7.18
N ASP A 111 19.29 -2.21 7.10
CA ASP A 111 19.82 -1.26 6.10
C ASP A 111 19.10 0.10 6.10
N LEU A 112 18.63 0.55 7.24
CA LEU A 112 18.03 1.86 7.43
C LEU A 112 19.07 2.79 8.02
N ASP A 113 19.72 3.58 7.18
CA ASP A 113 20.62 4.62 7.62
C ASP A 113 19.88 5.82 8.24
N GLU A 114 20.59 6.74 8.88
CA GLU A 114 19.99 7.87 9.59
C GLU A 114 19.21 8.84 8.68
N SER A 115 19.45 8.81 7.37
CA SER A 115 18.65 9.58 6.43
C SER A 115 17.24 9.01 6.21
N ILE A 116 17.05 7.72 6.55
CA ILE A 116 15.76 7.01 6.43
C ILE A 116 15.10 6.87 7.80
N ALA A 117 15.88 6.46 8.81
CA ALA A 117 15.37 6.24 10.16
C ALA A 117 16.47 6.44 11.21
N LYS A 118 16.17 7.19 12.25
CA LYS A 118 17.09 7.36 13.38
C LYS A 118 16.37 7.30 14.73
N PRO A 119 16.98 6.75 15.78
CA PRO A 119 16.42 6.80 17.11
C PRO A 119 16.50 8.24 17.64
N LEU A 120 15.49 8.65 18.41
CA LEU A 120 15.48 9.88 19.17
C LEU A 120 15.12 9.58 20.63
N ASP A 121 15.83 10.19 21.57
CA ASP A 121 15.40 10.23 22.95
C ASP A 121 14.23 11.21 23.11
N ALA A 122 13.67 11.28 24.32
CA ALA A 122 12.49 12.11 24.57
C ALA A 122 12.76 13.62 24.42
N GLN A 123 13.99 14.07 24.68
CA GLN A 123 14.37 15.48 24.58
C GLN A 123 14.59 15.89 23.11
N GLU A 124 15.25 15.01 22.35
CA GLU A 124 15.44 15.19 20.91
C GLU A 124 14.10 15.16 20.15
N ALA A 125 13.22 14.22 20.51
CA ALA A 125 11.89 14.10 19.92
C ALA A 125 11.00 15.31 20.25
N GLU A 126 11.06 15.85 21.46
CA GLU A 126 10.36 17.09 21.82
C GLU A 126 10.84 18.26 20.95
N LYS A 127 12.14 18.41 20.79
CA LYS A 127 12.72 19.50 19.97
C LYS A 127 12.36 19.38 18.48
N MET A 128 12.36 18.16 17.94
CA MET A 128 12.18 17.88 16.52
C MET A 128 10.71 17.75 16.10
N CYS A 129 9.94 17.04 16.90
CA CYS A 129 8.57 16.65 16.56
C CYS A 129 7.52 17.30 17.48
N GLY A 130 7.93 17.96 18.57
CA GLY A 130 7.04 18.45 19.61
C GLY A 130 6.54 17.35 20.56
N ILE A 131 7.22 16.21 20.61
CA ILE A 131 6.76 14.97 21.25
C ILE A 131 7.71 14.57 22.37
N LYS A 132 7.26 14.61 23.64
CA LYS A 132 8.03 14.24 24.85
C LYS A 132 8.09 12.73 25.06
N GLN A 133 8.51 11.99 24.03
CA GLN A 133 8.65 10.54 24.10
C GLN A 133 9.76 10.07 23.17
N SER A 134 10.56 9.13 23.61
CA SER A 134 11.55 8.47 22.76
C SER A 134 10.89 7.63 21.66
N GLY A 135 11.57 7.46 20.55
CA GLY A 135 11.07 6.71 19.42
C GLY A 135 12.00 6.69 18.23
N VAL A 136 11.45 6.40 17.07
CA VAL A 136 12.16 6.42 15.80
C VAL A 136 11.61 7.53 14.92
N TRP A 137 12.51 8.38 14.45
CA TRP A 137 12.24 9.42 13.49
C TRP A 137 12.53 8.93 12.07
N LEU A 138 11.59 9.15 11.17
CA LEU A 138 11.61 8.78 9.76
C LEU A 138 11.54 10.07 8.92
N PRO A 139 12.68 10.75 8.68
CA PRO A 139 12.70 12.09 8.08
C PRO A 139 12.12 12.14 6.67
N ARG A 140 12.20 11.04 5.93
CA ARG A 140 11.66 10.90 4.56
C ARG A 140 10.24 10.35 4.51
N GLY A 141 9.63 10.08 5.68
CA GLY A 141 8.25 9.66 5.79
C GLY A 141 7.29 10.73 5.27
N ALA A 142 6.19 10.32 4.68
CA ALA A 142 5.32 11.21 3.94
C ALA A 142 3.85 10.77 3.98
N SER A 143 3.00 11.57 3.38
CA SER A 143 1.65 11.17 2.97
C SER A 143 1.47 11.31 1.46
N LEU A 144 0.44 10.63 0.94
CA LEU A 144 0.04 10.68 -0.46
C LEU A 144 -1.47 10.74 -0.56
N ASN A 145 -2.00 11.67 -1.36
CA ASN A 145 -3.39 11.62 -1.80
C ASN A 145 -3.51 10.56 -2.91
N LEU A 146 -4.08 9.41 -2.58
CA LEU A 146 -4.19 8.29 -3.52
C LEU A 146 -5.14 8.59 -4.68
N SER A 147 -6.20 9.37 -4.41
CA SER A 147 -7.15 9.77 -5.45
C SER A 147 -6.46 10.64 -6.50
N ASP A 148 -5.84 11.73 -6.08
CA ASP A 148 -5.15 12.65 -6.99
C ASP A 148 -4.02 11.95 -7.73
N ALA A 149 -3.23 11.13 -7.02
CA ALA A 149 -2.16 10.35 -7.62
C ALA A 149 -2.69 9.41 -8.73
N SER A 150 -3.79 8.70 -8.49
CA SER A 150 -4.37 7.78 -9.47
C SER A 150 -4.91 8.53 -10.70
N HIS A 151 -5.54 9.68 -10.50
CA HIS A 151 -6.03 10.52 -11.61
C HIS A 151 -4.87 11.07 -12.45
N ILE A 152 -3.83 11.60 -11.80
CA ILE A 152 -2.63 12.13 -12.50
C ILE A 152 -1.95 11.05 -13.33
N LEU A 153 -1.83 9.82 -12.81
CA LEU A 153 -1.21 8.71 -13.53
C LEU A 153 -1.98 8.25 -14.77
N LEU A 154 -3.29 8.48 -14.79
CA LEU A 154 -4.20 8.09 -15.87
C LEU A 154 -4.72 9.30 -16.67
N GLN A 155 -4.03 10.44 -16.61
CA GLN A 155 -4.32 11.57 -17.48
C GLN A 155 -4.15 11.19 -18.95
N ASP A 156 -4.75 11.99 -19.83
CA ASP A 156 -4.74 11.75 -21.27
C ASP A 156 -3.35 11.41 -21.82
N HIS A 157 -3.26 10.22 -22.38
CA HIS A 157 -2.07 9.70 -23.01
C HIS A 157 -2.48 8.94 -24.28
N GLU A 158 -1.82 9.21 -25.42
CA GLU A 158 -2.18 8.66 -26.73
C GLU A 158 -2.26 7.12 -26.79
N ARG A 159 -1.52 6.44 -25.89
CA ARG A 159 -1.45 4.96 -25.81
C ARG A 159 -2.28 4.38 -24.67
N LEU A 160 -3.09 5.21 -24.00
CA LEU A 160 -3.99 4.78 -22.92
C LEU A 160 -5.43 4.77 -23.40
N THR A 161 -6.09 3.64 -23.19
CA THR A 161 -7.54 3.52 -23.33
C THR A 161 -8.13 3.27 -21.94
N CYS A 162 -9.08 4.10 -21.51
CA CYS A 162 -9.79 3.93 -20.25
C CYS A 162 -11.24 3.49 -20.51
N LEU A 163 -11.66 2.39 -19.89
CA LEU A 163 -13.03 1.90 -19.93
C LEU A 163 -13.62 1.92 -18.52
N TRP A 164 -14.46 2.93 -18.29
CA TRP A 164 -15.17 3.12 -17.04
C TRP A 164 -16.56 2.46 -17.08
N ASN A 165 -17.17 2.28 -15.90
CA ASN A 165 -18.48 1.60 -15.76
C ASN A 165 -18.50 0.21 -16.42
N THR A 166 -17.35 -0.45 -16.45
CA THR A 166 -17.15 -1.70 -17.18
C THR A 166 -16.66 -2.79 -16.24
N LYS A 167 -17.56 -3.61 -15.75
CA LYS A 167 -17.24 -4.73 -14.85
C LYS A 167 -16.84 -5.96 -15.65
N ILE A 168 -15.63 -6.42 -15.43
CA ILE A 168 -15.17 -7.73 -15.92
C ILE A 168 -15.52 -8.79 -14.88
N SER A 169 -16.35 -9.75 -15.27
CA SER A 169 -16.89 -10.79 -14.38
C SER A 169 -16.28 -12.16 -14.63
N LYS A 170 -15.68 -12.38 -15.81
CA LYS A 170 -15.12 -13.66 -16.19
C LYS A 170 -13.93 -13.50 -17.12
N LEU A 171 -12.97 -14.41 -17.00
CA LEU A 171 -11.85 -14.57 -17.93
C LEU A 171 -11.99 -15.90 -18.64
N GLU A 172 -11.76 -15.92 -19.95
CA GLU A 172 -11.71 -17.13 -20.75
C GLU A 172 -10.49 -17.09 -21.68
N GLU A 173 -9.81 -18.20 -21.84
CA GLU A 173 -8.70 -18.34 -22.79
C GLU A 173 -9.18 -19.07 -24.06
N THR A 174 -8.94 -18.47 -25.20
CA THR A 174 -9.24 -19.09 -26.49
C THR A 174 -8.14 -18.73 -27.51
N ASN A 175 -7.54 -19.73 -28.09
CA ASN A 175 -6.47 -19.58 -29.11
C ASN A 175 -5.28 -18.71 -28.61
N GLY A 176 -4.89 -18.87 -27.33
CA GLY A 176 -3.77 -18.14 -26.73
C GLY A 176 -4.07 -16.69 -26.43
N LYS A 177 -5.33 -16.27 -26.47
CA LYS A 177 -5.78 -14.93 -26.10
C LYS A 177 -6.76 -14.97 -24.95
N TRP A 178 -6.70 -13.98 -24.08
CA TRP A 178 -7.64 -13.81 -23.00
C TRP A 178 -8.85 -13.00 -23.48
N HIS A 179 -10.03 -13.52 -23.24
CA HIS A 179 -11.30 -12.82 -23.40
C HIS A 179 -11.82 -12.37 -22.04
N LEU A 180 -12.13 -11.08 -21.94
CA LEU A 180 -12.64 -10.45 -20.74
C LEU A 180 -14.15 -10.24 -20.93
N LEU A 181 -14.94 -10.95 -20.12
CA LEU A 181 -16.39 -11.02 -20.30
C LEU A 181 -17.09 -10.21 -19.20
N GLY A 182 -18.21 -9.59 -19.58
CA GLY A 182 -19.13 -8.94 -18.69
C GLY A 182 -20.09 -9.89 -17.97
N ASN A 183 -21.07 -9.33 -17.28
CA ASN A 183 -22.03 -10.10 -16.48
C ASN A 183 -22.93 -11.02 -17.32
N SER A 184 -23.25 -10.63 -18.55
CA SER A 184 -24.10 -11.41 -19.48
C SER A 184 -23.29 -12.38 -20.34
N ASN A 185 -22.03 -12.66 -19.98
CA ASN A 185 -21.06 -13.44 -20.74
C ASN A 185 -20.73 -12.88 -22.15
N GLU A 186 -21.02 -11.61 -22.40
CA GLU A 186 -20.56 -10.90 -23.59
C GLU A 186 -19.06 -10.63 -23.51
N ALA A 187 -18.34 -10.89 -24.58
CA ALA A 187 -16.91 -10.56 -24.68
C ALA A 187 -16.72 -9.05 -24.89
N ILE A 188 -16.29 -8.35 -23.88
CA ILE A 188 -16.05 -6.90 -23.89
C ILE A 188 -14.70 -6.60 -24.56
N LEU A 189 -13.66 -7.30 -24.13
CA LEU A 189 -12.29 -7.10 -24.59
C LEU A 189 -11.61 -8.44 -24.89
N SER A 190 -10.55 -8.39 -25.69
CA SER A 190 -9.56 -9.48 -25.78
C SER A 190 -8.15 -8.92 -25.54
N ALA A 191 -7.25 -9.74 -24.97
CA ALA A 191 -5.91 -9.31 -24.63
C ALA A 191 -4.89 -10.44 -24.78
N ASP A 192 -3.64 -10.08 -25.08
CA ASP A 192 -2.52 -11.02 -24.99
C ASP A 192 -2.03 -11.18 -23.53
N LYS A 193 -2.03 -10.09 -22.78
CA LYS A 193 -1.61 -10.02 -21.37
C LYS A 193 -2.64 -9.28 -20.53
N VAL A 194 -2.98 -9.83 -19.37
CA VAL A 194 -3.96 -9.25 -18.43
C VAL A 194 -3.33 -9.08 -17.07
N VAL A 195 -3.38 -7.86 -16.52
CA VAL A 195 -2.97 -7.56 -15.15
C VAL A 195 -4.23 -7.42 -14.27
N VAL A 196 -4.38 -8.31 -13.31
CA VAL A 196 -5.51 -8.30 -12.35
C VAL A 196 -5.10 -7.49 -11.12
N ALA A 197 -5.64 -6.26 -10.99
CA ALA A 197 -5.34 -5.29 -9.93
C ALA A 197 -6.60 -4.75 -9.21
N ASN A 198 -7.72 -5.48 -9.28
CA ASN A 198 -9.03 -5.11 -8.74
C ASN A 198 -9.28 -5.59 -7.30
N ALA A 199 -8.23 -5.63 -6.48
CA ALA A 199 -8.27 -5.89 -5.04
C ALA A 199 -9.12 -7.13 -4.66
N MET A 200 -10.18 -6.97 -3.84
CA MET A 200 -11.02 -8.10 -3.39
C MET A 200 -11.76 -8.79 -4.54
N ASP A 201 -12.17 -8.06 -5.57
CA ASP A 201 -12.88 -8.62 -6.72
C ASP A 201 -12.02 -9.59 -7.54
N SER A 202 -10.69 -9.52 -7.39
CA SER A 202 -9.77 -10.51 -7.98
C SER A 202 -10.06 -11.94 -7.52
N LYS A 203 -10.61 -12.13 -6.31
CA LYS A 203 -10.97 -13.46 -5.78
C LYS A 203 -12.04 -14.14 -6.63
N ALA A 204 -13.12 -13.42 -6.93
CA ALA A 204 -14.21 -13.93 -7.76
C ALA A 204 -13.75 -14.10 -9.22
N LEU A 205 -13.07 -13.09 -9.76
CA LEU A 205 -12.59 -13.11 -11.15
C LEU A 205 -11.64 -14.29 -11.42
N LEU A 206 -10.66 -14.52 -10.57
CA LEU A 206 -9.69 -15.59 -10.71
C LEU A 206 -10.31 -16.98 -10.53
N SER A 207 -11.39 -17.10 -9.76
CA SER A 207 -12.11 -18.36 -9.61
C SER A 207 -12.69 -18.86 -10.93
N THR A 208 -12.98 -17.97 -11.89
CA THR A 208 -13.52 -18.32 -13.22
C THR A 208 -12.50 -19.09 -14.08
N ILE A 209 -11.22 -18.95 -13.78
CA ILE A 209 -10.12 -19.70 -14.44
C ILE A 209 -9.49 -20.76 -13.52
N GLY A 210 -10.22 -21.15 -12.46
CA GLY A 210 -9.81 -22.22 -11.55
C GLY A 210 -8.74 -21.84 -10.52
N ILE A 211 -8.48 -20.55 -10.32
CA ILE A 211 -7.48 -20.03 -9.37
C ILE A 211 -8.17 -19.55 -8.09
N ARG A 212 -7.71 -20.05 -6.96
CA ARG A 212 -8.22 -19.67 -5.63
C ARG A 212 -7.09 -19.09 -4.79
N LEU A 213 -7.25 -17.84 -4.35
CA LEU A 213 -6.31 -17.15 -3.49
C LEU A 213 -6.91 -16.94 -2.08
N PRO A 214 -6.11 -17.03 -1.02
CA PRO A 214 -6.56 -16.85 0.37
C PRO A 214 -6.72 -15.36 0.70
N LEU A 215 -7.56 -14.66 -0.04
CA LEU A 215 -7.85 -13.23 0.13
C LEU A 215 -8.95 -13.03 1.17
N LYS A 216 -8.74 -12.07 2.06
CA LYS A 216 -9.67 -11.66 3.11
C LYS A 216 -9.91 -10.17 3.06
N PRO A 217 -11.14 -9.69 3.27
CA PRO A 217 -11.42 -8.29 3.48
C PRO A 217 -10.95 -7.88 4.88
N VAL A 218 -10.47 -6.64 4.99
CA VAL A 218 -10.21 -5.99 6.27
C VAL A 218 -10.72 -4.56 6.17
N ARG A 219 -11.84 -4.32 6.83
CA ARG A 219 -12.43 -3.00 6.90
C ARG A 219 -11.56 -2.08 7.75
N GLY A 220 -11.50 -0.81 7.40
CA GLY A 220 -10.85 0.24 8.18
C GLY A 220 -11.59 1.55 8.03
N GLN A 221 -11.76 2.23 9.16
CA GLN A 221 -12.36 3.55 9.22
C GLN A 221 -11.36 4.54 9.76
N LEU A 222 -11.28 5.71 9.13
CA LEU A 222 -10.62 6.90 9.64
C LEU A 222 -11.69 7.87 10.13
N SER A 223 -11.40 8.55 11.23
CA SER A 223 -12.19 9.67 11.70
C SER A 223 -11.56 10.98 11.23
N ILE A 224 -12.37 11.90 10.73
CA ILE A 224 -11.95 13.21 10.23
C ILE A 224 -12.58 14.26 11.13
N PHE A 225 -11.75 15.13 11.70
CA PHE A 225 -12.17 16.22 12.59
C PHE A 225 -12.00 17.57 11.91
N SER A 226 -12.91 18.49 12.22
CA SER A 226 -12.82 19.91 11.89
C SER A 226 -12.39 20.68 13.13
N ILE A 227 -11.39 21.55 12.99
CA ILE A 227 -10.84 22.34 14.07
C ILE A 227 -10.82 23.79 13.60
N LYS A 228 -11.54 24.66 14.31
CA LYS A 228 -11.62 26.09 13.95
C LYS A 228 -10.28 26.75 14.18
N LYS A 229 -10.00 27.82 13.43
CA LYS A 229 -8.74 28.56 13.50
C LYS A 229 -8.39 29.04 14.92
N ASP A 230 -9.41 29.45 15.67
CA ASP A 230 -9.25 30.01 17.02
C ASP A 230 -9.39 28.94 18.12
N ASP A 231 -9.50 27.67 17.77
CA ASP A 231 -9.61 26.58 18.73
C ASP A 231 -8.25 26.33 19.39
N PRO A 232 -8.18 26.18 20.72
CA PRO A 232 -6.94 25.82 21.43
C PRO A 232 -6.28 24.52 20.95
N TRP A 233 -7.03 23.66 20.27
CA TRP A 233 -6.51 22.47 19.65
C TRP A 233 -5.49 22.72 18.54
N VAL A 234 -5.53 23.90 17.89
CA VAL A 234 -4.60 24.25 16.80
C VAL A 234 -3.14 24.16 17.26
N GLU A 235 -2.85 24.63 18.47
CA GLU A 235 -1.49 24.58 19.04
C GLU A 235 -1.04 23.16 19.41
N LYS A 236 -2.00 22.24 19.55
CA LYS A 236 -1.78 20.84 19.96
C LYS A 236 -1.68 19.90 18.76
N LEU A 237 -2.01 20.35 17.55
CA LEU A 237 -1.97 19.51 16.36
C LEU A 237 -0.54 19.04 16.03
N PRO A 238 -0.36 17.77 15.66
CA PRO A 238 0.95 17.27 15.32
C PRO A 238 1.50 17.97 14.05
N ARG A 239 2.77 18.34 14.11
CA ARG A 239 3.48 18.96 12.99
C ARG A 239 4.09 17.93 12.04
N VAL A 240 4.14 16.67 12.47
CA VAL A 240 4.69 15.52 11.74
C VAL A 240 3.68 14.39 11.74
N GLY A 241 3.83 13.43 10.85
CA GLY A 241 3.05 12.20 10.94
C GLY A 241 3.45 11.38 12.18
N ILE A 242 2.49 10.75 12.84
CA ILE A 242 2.73 9.85 13.95
C ILE A 242 2.18 8.47 13.57
N SER A 243 2.99 7.43 13.71
CA SER A 243 2.62 6.04 13.41
C SER A 243 2.87 5.13 14.61
N GLY A 244 1.91 4.32 14.99
CA GLY A 244 1.99 3.38 16.10
C GLY A 244 0.96 2.27 15.97
N ASP A 245 0.12 2.06 16.97
CA ASP A 245 -1.02 1.14 16.90
C ASP A 245 -2.18 1.72 16.04
N GLY A 246 -2.10 2.97 15.63
CA GLY A 246 -2.82 3.70 14.62
C GLY A 246 -1.90 4.73 13.99
N TYR A 247 -2.45 5.73 13.33
CA TYR A 247 -1.67 6.85 12.83
C TYR A 247 -2.49 8.14 12.81
N CYS A 248 -1.79 9.27 12.85
CA CYS A 248 -2.33 10.55 12.45
C CYS A 248 -1.31 11.30 11.61
N LEU A 249 -1.80 12.19 10.77
CA LEU A 249 -0.98 13.06 9.92
C LEU A 249 -1.04 14.50 10.45
N PRO A 250 -0.15 15.39 10.01
CA PRO A 250 -0.34 16.81 10.22
C PRO A 250 -1.73 17.25 9.76
N ALA A 251 -2.35 18.16 10.50
CA ALA A 251 -3.65 18.67 10.10
C ALA A 251 -3.52 19.55 8.85
N GLN A 252 -4.43 19.40 7.92
CA GLN A 252 -4.48 20.19 6.71
C GLN A 252 -5.19 21.52 6.97
N LEU A 253 -4.52 22.62 6.68
CA LEU A 253 -5.13 23.94 6.65
C LEU A 253 -6.04 24.08 5.42
N LEU A 254 -7.30 24.44 5.62
CA LEU A 254 -8.27 24.69 4.55
C LEU A 254 -8.33 26.17 4.16
N GLU A 255 -8.96 26.47 3.02
CA GLU A 255 -9.07 27.84 2.49
C GLU A 255 -9.84 28.79 3.42
N ASP A 256 -10.78 28.27 4.20
CA ASP A 256 -11.54 29.03 5.20
C ASP A 256 -10.77 29.30 6.49
N GLY A 257 -9.52 28.83 6.57
CA GLY A 257 -8.65 28.96 7.74
C GLY A 257 -8.90 27.92 8.83
N SER A 258 -9.86 27.02 8.67
CA SER A 258 -10.04 25.86 9.55
C SER A 258 -9.01 24.76 9.26
N TYR A 259 -8.90 23.80 10.16
CA TYR A 259 -8.04 22.63 9.97
C TYR A 259 -8.86 21.36 9.85
N ARG A 260 -8.43 20.46 8.98
CA ARG A 260 -8.93 19.09 8.86
C ARG A 260 -7.86 18.12 9.37
N TRP A 261 -8.21 17.33 10.36
CA TRP A 261 -7.30 16.36 10.98
C TRP A 261 -7.85 14.95 10.86
N SER A 262 -7.05 14.04 10.30
CA SER A 262 -7.43 12.64 10.07
C SER A 262 -6.68 11.72 11.01
N VAL A 263 -7.41 10.81 11.65
CA VAL A 263 -6.90 9.89 12.66
C VAL A 263 -7.46 8.48 12.45
N GLY A 264 -6.68 7.48 12.69
CA GLY A 264 -7.11 6.09 12.68
C GLY A 264 -5.97 5.11 12.37
N SER A 265 -6.31 3.91 11.98
CA SER A 265 -7.63 3.46 11.54
C SER A 265 -8.08 2.26 12.33
N SER A 266 -9.36 1.98 12.36
CA SER A 266 -9.86 0.68 12.79
C SER A 266 -9.37 -0.44 11.87
N PHE A 267 -9.41 -1.67 12.36
CA PHE A 267 -8.90 -2.85 11.65
C PHE A 267 -9.80 -4.06 11.93
N ASP A 268 -10.90 -4.16 11.16
CA ASP A 268 -11.97 -5.13 11.37
C ASP A 268 -11.79 -6.28 10.37
N GLU A 269 -11.16 -7.39 10.81
CA GLU A 269 -10.88 -8.55 9.97
C GLU A 269 -12.16 -9.31 9.58
N GLY A 270 -12.28 -9.63 8.29
CA GLY A 270 -13.43 -10.37 7.76
C GLY A 270 -14.62 -9.50 7.41
N GLU A 271 -14.55 -8.20 7.69
CA GLU A 271 -15.63 -7.24 7.46
C GLU A 271 -15.43 -6.49 6.13
N ASP A 272 -16.53 -6.28 5.39
CA ASP A 272 -16.53 -5.59 4.09
C ASP A 272 -17.61 -4.49 3.97
N ASP A 273 -18.33 -4.20 5.06
CA ASP A 273 -19.28 -3.11 5.14
C ASP A 273 -18.60 -1.74 5.02
N LEU A 274 -19.15 -0.87 4.19
CA LEU A 274 -18.66 0.49 3.92
C LEU A 274 -19.36 1.57 4.74
N GLY A 275 -20.33 1.21 5.58
CA GLY A 275 -20.99 2.17 6.47
C GLY A 275 -20.05 2.66 7.60
N PRO A 276 -20.10 3.96 7.96
CA PRO A 276 -19.37 4.44 9.13
C PRO A 276 -19.97 3.85 10.42
N ARG A 277 -19.09 3.61 11.43
CA ARG A 277 -19.48 3.04 12.72
C ARG A 277 -19.00 3.93 13.87
N ASP A 278 -19.87 4.23 14.83
CA ASP A 278 -19.52 5.02 16.01
C ASP A 278 -18.45 4.32 16.88
N GLY A 279 -18.50 2.99 16.97
CA GLY A 279 -17.48 2.21 17.67
C GLY A 279 -16.09 2.37 17.07
N SER A 280 -15.98 2.47 15.72
CA SER A 280 -14.71 2.74 15.04
C SER A 280 -14.23 4.19 15.29
N ASP A 281 -15.16 5.16 15.35
CA ASP A 281 -14.83 6.55 15.73
C ASP A 281 -14.30 6.63 17.15
N ALA A 282 -14.98 6.01 18.12
CA ALA A 282 -14.54 5.97 19.50
C ALA A 282 -13.14 5.32 19.62
N PHE A 283 -12.91 4.21 18.94
CA PHE A 283 -11.60 3.56 18.86
C PHE A 283 -10.52 4.47 18.28
N ASN A 284 -10.81 5.18 17.18
CA ASN A 284 -9.85 6.08 16.54
C ASN A 284 -9.50 7.25 17.46
N ARG A 285 -10.46 7.80 18.21
CA ARG A 285 -10.24 8.85 19.22
C ARG A 285 -9.34 8.36 20.35
N GLU A 286 -9.56 7.14 20.83
CA GLU A 286 -8.72 6.53 21.87
C GLU A 286 -7.30 6.28 21.35
N GLN A 287 -7.16 5.77 20.14
CA GLN A 287 -5.84 5.59 19.49
C GLN A 287 -5.12 6.92 19.31
N ALA A 288 -5.81 7.97 18.88
CA ALA A 288 -5.25 9.31 18.78
C ALA A 288 -4.73 9.80 20.14
N GLN A 289 -5.54 9.64 21.19
CA GLN A 289 -5.15 9.97 22.56
C GLN A 289 -3.90 9.18 23.00
N GLY A 290 -3.81 7.92 22.63
CA GLY A 290 -2.67 7.05 22.93
C GLY A 290 -1.40 7.40 22.16
N LEU A 291 -1.52 7.74 20.87
CA LEU A 291 -0.41 8.16 20.02
C LEU A 291 0.13 9.54 20.45
N VAL A 292 -0.76 10.37 20.91
CA VAL A 292 -0.50 11.78 21.21
C VAL A 292 -0.80 12.02 22.69
N ASN A 293 -0.14 11.26 23.59
CA ASN A 293 -0.20 11.50 25.05
C ASN A 293 0.20 12.92 25.48
N PHE A 294 0.40 13.78 24.52
CA PHE A 294 0.92 15.14 24.65
C PHE A 294 -0.19 16.14 24.66
N PHE A 295 -1.39 15.73 24.30
CA PHE A 295 -2.54 16.61 24.34
C PHE A 295 -3.18 16.55 25.72
N GLU A 296 -2.89 17.55 26.50
CA GLU A 296 -3.77 17.96 27.59
C GLU A 296 -5.10 18.41 26.98
N GLY A 297 -5.89 17.47 26.46
CA GLY A 297 -7.16 17.73 25.82
C GLY A 297 -7.91 16.44 25.56
N ASP A 298 -9.21 16.49 25.71
CA ASP A 298 -10.08 15.35 25.43
C ASP A 298 -10.45 15.33 23.93
N THR A 299 -9.96 14.33 23.20
CA THR A 299 -10.32 14.12 21.78
C THR A 299 -11.82 13.96 21.56
N LYS A 300 -12.60 13.68 22.63
CA LYS A 300 -14.06 13.62 22.59
C LYS A 300 -14.70 14.98 22.28
N SER A 301 -14.02 16.08 22.61
CA SER A 301 -14.51 17.44 22.36
C SER A 301 -14.37 17.87 20.89
N LEU A 302 -13.58 17.15 20.07
CA LEU A 302 -13.36 17.50 18.68
C LEU A 302 -14.62 17.27 17.83
N GLU A 303 -14.97 18.28 17.03
CA GLU A 303 -16.09 18.22 16.10
C GLU A 303 -15.77 17.25 14.96
N LYS A 304 -16.64 16.27 14.75
CA LYS A 304 -16.49 15.31 13.65
C LYS A 304 -16.93 15.93 12.33
N ALA A 305 -16.03 15.98 11.37
CA ALA A 305 -16.32 16.45 10.01
C ALA A 305 -16.73 15.32 9.05
N GLY A 306 -16.36 14.06 9.36
CA GLY A 306 -16.70 12.92 8.52
C GLY A 306 -15.88 11.67 8.84
N ASP A 307 -16.01 10.70 7.96
CA ASP A 307 -15.27 9.45 8.00
C ASP A 307 -14.74 9.09 6.61
N PHE A 308 -13.66 8.33 6.57
CA PHE A 308 -13.31 7.53 5.42
C PHE A 308 -13.40 6.05 5.79
N VAL A 309 -14.14 5.27 5.01
CA VAL A 309 -14.25 3.82 5.18
C VAL A 309 -13.73 3.12 3.94
N GLY A 310 -12.84 2.16 4.12
CA GLY A 310 -12.30 1.36 3.01
C GLY A 310 -12.09 -0.09 3.40
N VAL A 311 -12.27 -0.99 2.43
CA VAL A 311 -12.03 -2.43 2.61
C VAL A 311 -10.72 -2.81 1.95
N ARG A 312 -9.73 -3.13 2.79
CA ARG A 312 -8.41 -3.58 2.34
C ARG A 312 -8.48 -5.03 1.91
N CYS A 313 -7.81 -5.36 0.82
CA CYS A 313 -7.57 -6.74 0.41
C CYS A 313 -6.27 -7.23 1.04
N VAL A 314 -6.33 -8.33 1.78
CA VAL A 314 -5.19 -8.88 2.53
C VAL A 314 -5.05 -10.38 2.23
N ALA A 315 -3.81 -10.84 2.02
CA ALA A 315 -3.48 -12.27 1.98
C ALA A 315 -3.22 -12.81 3.38
N GLY A 316 -3.38 -14.13 3.56
CA GLY A 316 -3.23 -14.78 4.87
C GLY A 316 -1.85 -14.59 5.52
N ASP A 317 -0.78 -14.44 4.72
CA ASP A 317 0.59 -14.19 5.17
C ASP A 317 0.94 -12.68 5.29
N ARG A 318 -0.03 -11.80 5.02
CA ARG A 318 0.11 -10.33 5.06
C ARG A 318 1.12 -9.73 4.09
N LEU A 319 1.63 -10.51 3.14
CA LEU A 319 2.42 -10.02 2.02
C LEU A 319 1.53 -9.79 0.79
N PRO A 320 1.83 -8.79 -0.06
CA PRO A 320 1.08 -8.59 -1.29
C PRO A 320 1.31 -9.77 -2.25
N ILE A 321 0.40 -9.95 -3.19
CA ILE A 321 0.51 -10.95 -4.25
C ILE A 321 0.83 -10.22 -5.54
N ILE A 322 2.09 -10.33 -5.98
CA ILE A 322 2.60 -9.60 -7.14
C ILE A 322 3.39 -10.57 -8.02
N GLY A 323 2.99 -10.72 -9.28
CA GLY A 323 3.73 -11.50 -10.26
C GLY A 323 2.88 -12.28 -11.23
N ALA A 324 3.56 -12.97 -12.17
CA ALA A 324 2.93 -13.81 -13.17
C ALA A 324 2.25 -15.04 -12.54
N LEU A 325 1.12 -15.42 -13.10
CA LEU A 325 0.39 -16.63 -12.74
C LEU A 325 0.85 -17.78 -13.63
N THR A 326 1.81 -18.55 -13.17
CA THR A 326 2.48 -19.60 -13.99
C THR A 326 1.53 -20.66 -14.55
N GLN A 327 0.41 -20.93 -13.86
CA GLN A 327 -0.63 -21.87 -14.30
C GLN A 327 -1.54 -21.30 -15.40
N ARG A 328 -1.48 -20.00 -15.64
CA ARG A 328 -2.27 -19.27 -16.64
C ARG A 328 -1.38 -18.23 -17.33
N PRO A 329 -0.59 -18.63 -18.32
CA PRO A 329 0.29 -17.70 -19.04
C PRO A 329 -0.47 -16.49 -19.57
N GLY A 330 0.15 -15.31 -19.51
CA GLY A 330 -0.48 -14.04 -19.87
C GLY A 330 -1.29 -13.38 -18.76
N ILE A 331 -1.53 -14.04 -17.60
CA ILE A 331 -2.14 -13.42 -16.44
C ILE A 331 -1.09 -13.01 -15.40
N PHE A 332 -1.18 -11.76 -14.94
CA PHE A 332 -0.34 -11.18 -13.91
C PHE A 332 -1.22 -10.66 -12.77
N LEU A 333 -0.76 -10.79 -11.53
CA LEU A 333 -1.51 -10.39 -10.35
C LEU A 333 -0.80 -9.25 -9.63
N ALA A 334 -1.57 -8.27 -9.17
CA ALA A 334 -1.13 -7.21 -8.27
C ALA A 334 -2.24 -6.89 -7.26
N THR A 335 -2.37 -7.72 -6.23
CA THR A 335 -3.46 -7.67 -5.25
C THR A 335 -2.95 -7.90 -3.82
N ALA A 336 -3.85 -7.85 -2.85
CA ALA A 336 -3.53 -8.03 -1.42
C ALA A 336 -2.54 -6.99 -0.86
N LEU A 337 -2.61 -5.74 -1.29
CA LEU A 337 -1.71 -4.69 -0.84
C LEU A 337 -1.93 -4.27 0.62
N GLY A 338 -3.04 -4.67 1.22
CA GLY A 338 -3.37 -4.37 2.61
C GLY A 338 -3.38 -2.87 2.91
N SER A 339 -2.73 -2.47 4.00
CA SER A 339 -2.65 -1.06 4.44
C SER A 339 -1.46 -0.29 3.86
N ARG A 340 -0.66 -0.89 2.97
CA ARG A 340 0.56 -0.27 2.42
C ARG A 340 0.49 -0.04 0.91
N GLY A 341 -0.69 0.32 0.41
CA GLY A 341 -0.94 0.52 -1.03
C GLY A 341 0.04 1.49 -1.69
N VAL A 342 0.44 2.58 -1.01
CA VAL A 342 1.42 3.55 -1.50
C VAL A 342 2.76 2.90 -1.85
N LEU A 343 3.26 2.05 -0.96
CA LEU A 343 4.56 1.40 -1.12
C LEU A 343 4.47 0.26 -2.14
N TRP A 344 3.48 -0.61 -1.94
CA TRP A 344 3.35 -1.81 -2.76
C TRP A 344 2.99 -1.52 -4.21
N SER A 345 2.26 -0.43 -4.51
CA SER A 345 1.96 -0.04 -5.89
C SER A 345 3.22 0.32 -6.67
N ALA A 346 4.17 1.03 -6.06
CA ALA A 346 5.44 1.37 -6.70
C ALA A 346 6.30 0.12 -6.98
N LEU A 347 6.37 -0.82 -6.03
CA LEU A 347 7.06 -2.10 -6.23
C LEU A 347 6.35 -2.96 -7.27
N ALA A 348 5.01 -3.04 -7.21
CA ALA A 348 4.21 -3.81 -8.16
C ALA A 348 4.39 -3.29 -9.59
N ALA A 349 4.42 -1.98 -9.79
CA ALA A 349 4.65 -1.40 -11.10
C ALA A 349 5.97 -1.87 -11.72
N LYS A 350 7.06 -1.85 -10.96
CA LYS A 350 8.36 -2.32 -11.44
C LYS A 350 8.39 -3.82 -11.71
N LEU A 351 7.85 -4.63 -10.78
CA LEU A 351 7.84 -6.10 -10.92
C LEU A 351 6.95 -6.57 -12.07
N ILE A 352 5.72 -6.06 -12.15
CA ILE A 352 4.77 -6.48 -13.19
C ILE A 352 5.25 -6.01 -14.56
N THR A 353 5.73 -4.77 -14.68
CA THR A 353 6.26 -4.27 -15.95
C THR A 353 7.44 -5.09 -16.43
N ALA A 354 8.40 -5.42 -15.55
CA ALA A 354 9.52 -6.29 -15.94
C ALA A 354 9.03 -7.66 -16.42
N GLN A 355 8.10 -8.30 -15.73
CA GLN A 355 7.55 -9.60 -16.12
C GLN A 355 6.68 -9.54 -17.40
N VAL A 356 5.90 -8.47 -17.58
CA VAL A 356 5.10 -8.26 -18.79
C VAL A 356 5.99 -8.07 -20.03
N LEU A 357 7.15 -7.42 -19.85
CA LEU A 357 8.07 -7.12 -20.94
C LEU A 357 9.19 -8.14 -21.10
N ASP A 358 9.20 -9.19 -20.27
CA ASP A 358 10.27 -10.19 -20.21
C ASP A 358 11.66 -9.55 -19.94
N ASP A 359 11.68 -8.44 -19.20
CA ASP A 359 12.89 -7.73 -18.75
C ASP A 359 13.52 -8.42 -17.52
N ASP A 360 14.79 -8.09 -17.27
CA ASP A 360 15.45 -8.48 -16.02
C ASP A 360 15.03 -7.60 -14.82
N PHE A 361 15.46 -8.02 -13.65
CA PHE A 361 15.23 -7.30 -12.38
C PHE A 361 16.44 -6.46 -11.94
N ALA A 362 17.35 -6.09 -12.85
CA ALA A 362 18.60 -5.40 -12.52
C ALA A 362 18.37 -4.08 -11.74
N LEU A 363 17.32 -3.33 -12.11
CA LEU A 363 16.96 -2.13 -11.39
C LEU A 363 16.59 -2.43 -9.93
N LEU A 364 15.79 -3.47 -9.70
CA LEU A 364 15.35 -3.86 -8.34
C LEU A 364 16.51 -4.45 -7.52
N ALA A 365 17.44 -5.14 -8.16
CA ALA A 365 18.62 -5.68 -7.51
C ALA A 365 19.48 -4.57 -6.86
N ARG A 366 19.52 -3.36 -7.43
CA ARG A 366 20.21 -2.20 -6.85
C ARG A 366 19.64 -1.76 -5.49
N PHE A 367 18.37 -2.09 -5.21
CA PHE A 367 17.71 -1.84 -3.93
C PHE A 367 17.82 -3.04 -2.97
N GLY A 368 18.56 -4.08 -3.32
CA GLY A 368 18.68 -5.30 -2.53
C GLY A 368 17.53 -6.30 -2.74
N PHE A 369 16.79 -6.17 -3.84
CA PHE A 369 15.75 -7.13 -4.19
C PHE A 369 16.39 -8.42 -4.72
N ALA A 370 16.07 -9.54 -4.09
CA ALA A 370 16.66 -10.85 -4.38
C ALA A 370 15.60 -11.91 -4.65
N ALA A 371 16.03 -13.08 -5.12
CA ALA A 371 15.14 -14.16 -5.54
C ALA A 371 14.18 -14.65 -4.42
N ASP A 372 14.61 -14.62 -3.15
CA ASP A 372 13.78 -14.97 -2.00
C ASP A 372 12.61 -13.99 -1.80
N LEU A 373 12.81 -12.72 -2.14
CA LEU A 373 11.77 -11.68 -2.07
C LEU A 373 10.81 -11.80 -3.24
N LEU A 374 11.31 -12.11 -4.44
CA LEU A 374 10.46 -12.42 -5.60
C LEU A 374 9.55 -13.61 -5.31
N ALA A 375 10.11 -14.71 -4.79
CA ALA A 375 9.36 -15.90 -4.41
C ALA A 375 8.31 -15.60 -3.32
N ALA A 376 8.64 -14.72 -2.37
CA ALA A 376 7.72 -14.31 -1.30
C ALA A 376 6.53 -13.48 -1.81
N LEU A 377 6.65 -12.80 -2.94
CA LEU A 377 5.57 -12.03 -3.56
C LEU A 377 4.78 -12.83 -4.60
N ALA A 378 5.40 -13.84 -5.21
CA ALA A 378 4.84 -14.58 -6.32
C ALA A 378 3.52 -15.29 -5.95
N PRO A 379 2.50 -15.31 -6.84
CA PRO A 379 1.28 -16.06 -6.65
C PRO A 379 1.52 -17.55 -6.37
N ALA A 380 2.57 -18.10 -6.97
CA ALA A 380 2.98 -19.50 -6.84
C ALA A 380 3.15 -19.98 -5.40
N ARG A 381 3.45 -19.08 -4.45
CA ARG A 381 3.61 -19.43 -3.03
C ARG A 381 2.35 -20.02 -2.38
N PHE A 382 1.19 -19.88 -3.02
CA PHE A 382 -0.08 -20.43 -2.56
C PHE A 382 -0.49 -21.73 -3.27
N PHE A 383 0.32 -22.23 -4.21
CA PHE A 383 -0.01 -23.43 -4.96
C PHE A 383 0.96 -24.56 -4.62
N ALA A 384 0.47 -25.67 -4.09
CA ALA A 384 1.28 -26.84 -3.79
C ALA A 384 1.90 -27.39 -5.09
N GLY A 385 3.22 -27.58 -5.10
CA GLY A 385 3.97 -28.12 -6.23
C GLY A 385 4.68 -27.09 -7.13
N ALA A 386 4.56 -25.78 -6.88
CA ALA A 386 5.20 -24.73 -7.70
C ALA A 386 6.60 -24.33 -7.19
N LEU A 387 7.37 -25.23 -6.61
CA LEU A 387 8.76 -24.99 -6.22
C LEU A 387 9.72 -25.44 -7.31
N ALA A 388 9.84 -24.65 -8.37
CA ALA A 388 11.08 -24.53 -9.14
C ALA A 388 11.37 -23.04 -9.25
N ALA A 389 12.21 -22.53 -8.35
CA ALA A 389 12.80 -21.19 -8.53
C ALA A 389 13.59 -21.18 -9.85
N PRO A 390 13.52 -20.08 -10.64
CA PRO A 390 14.42 -19.97 -11.79
C PRO A 390 15.86 -20.00 -11.30
N ALA A 391 16.66 -20.87 -11.93
CA ALA A 391 18.03 -21.20 -11.57
C ALA A 391 19.05 -20.09 -11.95
N ALA A 392 18.76 -18.85 -11.70
CA ALA A 392 19.67 -17.76 -12.03
C ALA A 392 19.75 -16.73 -10.91
N LEU A 393 20.28 -17.12 -9.74
CA LEU A 393 20.83 -16.21 -8.71
C LEU A 393 21.25 -17.02 -7.49
N ALA A 394 22.16 -17.98 -7.67
CA ALA A 394 22.87 -18.61 -6.54
C ALA A 394 24.11 -17.78 -6.23
N SER A 395 24.08 -16.98 -5.19
CA SER A 395 25.30 -16.51 -4.53
C SER A 395 25.16 -16.71 -3.03
N ASN A 396 26.16 -17.42 -2.49
CA ASN A 396 26.37 -17.79 -1.10
C ASN A 396 26.33 -16.57 -0.16
N SER A 397 25.41 -16.57 0.79
CA SER A 397 25.61 -15.88 2.06
C SER A 397 24.86 -16.64 3.16
N LYS A 398 25.62 -17.17 4.12
CA LYS A 398 25.11 -17.80 5.33
C LYS A 398 24.44 -16.74 6.22
N PRO A 399 23.28 -17.01 6.84
CA PRO A 399 22.71 -16.09 7.81
C PRO A 399 23.46 -16.18 9.14
N ILE A 400 23.92 -15.04 9.62
CA ILE A 400 24.40 -14.89 11.00
C ILE A 400 23.21 -14.37 11.81
N PHE A 401 22.61 -15.22 12.62
CA PHE A 401 21.71 -14.80 13.70
C PHE A 401 22.10 -15.50 15.01
N PRO A 402 22.31 -14.77 16.09
CA PRO A 402 22.43 -15.38 17.41
C PRO A 402 21.06 -15.81 17.91
N SER A 403 20.97 -17.05 18.38
CA SER A 403 19.80 -17.60 19.07
C SER A 403 19.62 -16.90 20.42
N GLY A 404 18.57 -16.13 20.59
CA GLY A 404 18.17 -15.55 21.86
C GLY A 404 17.75 -16.62 22.89
N PRO A 405 17.89 -16.35 24.20
CA PRO A 405 17.71 -17.33 25.26
C PRO A 405 16.23 -17.77 25.38
N LYS A 406 16.06 -19.08 25.57
CA LYS A 406 14.76 -19.68 25.93
C LYS A 406 14.39 -19.24 27.34
N ALA A 407 13.24 -18.57 27.47
CA ALA A 407 12.64 -18.32 28.77
C ALA A 407 12.19 -19.66 29.41
N LYS A 408 12.56 -19.83 30.66
CA LYS A 408 11.99 -20.85 31.57
C LYS A 408 10.64 -20.37 32.08
#